data_7407b40fd71793c46b018598a08e78b2
#
_entry.id   7407b40fd71793c46b018598a08e78b2
#
_cell.length_a   1.000
_cell.length_b   1.000
_cell.length_c   1.000
_cell.angle_alpha   90.00
_cell.angle_beta   90.00
_cell.angle_gamma   90.00
#
_symmetry.space_group_name_H-M   'P 1'
#
loop_
_entity.id
_entity.type
_entity.pdbx_description
1 polymer ?
#
loop_
_entity_poly.entity_id
_entity_poly.type
_entity_poly.pdbx_seq_one_letter_code
_entity_poly.pdbx_strand_id
1 'polypeptide(L)'
;MNKENELQNYLSISPDKFGIYLFDTKNLTNLYKEEIILNNDTNYQNHDELKKFLDDNIFKIEKLSGKFIENIFLILEDKKIFNLEIGIKKKNYNISVTKEYLENSLVEAKDLFRESYHNQEIIHMIVNKYFINGKMLLLFEENLKCENFALEVNFKSISNDIIYDLNKILENYQIKISKYLDGSYVKKNFKNDIELSEMS
;
A
#
# COMPACT_ATOMS: atom_id res chain seq x y z
N MET A 1 23.80 10.50 7.90
CA MET A 1 22.38 10.84 8.16
C MET A 1 21.76 11.24 6.83
N ASN A 2 21.01 10.33 6.20
CA ASN A 2 20.22 10.67 5.02
C ASN A 2 19.16 11.68 5.49
N LYS A 3 19.16 12.88 4.90
CA LYS A 3 17.98 13.76 5.00
C LYS A 3 16.85 13.02 4.32
N GLU A 4 15.94 12.42 5.10
CA GLU A 4 14.68 11.94 4.57
C GLU A 4 14.04 13.11 3.83
N ASN A 5 13.58 12.85 2.61
CA ASN A 5 12.85 13.84 1.84
C ASN A 5 11.60 14.21 2.64
N GLU A 6 11.53 15.43 3.16
CA GLU A 6 10.37 15.92 3.93
C GLU A 6 9.10 16.00 3.06
N LEU A 7 9.26 15.98 1.73
CA LEU A 7 8.15 16.03 0.77
C LEU A 7 7.93 14.67 0.11
N GLN A 8 6.69 14.23 0.08
CA GLN A 8 6.26 12.99 -0.56
C GLN A 8 5.16 13.25 -1.57
N ASN A 9 5.24 12.58 -2.72
CA ASN A 9 4.25 12.66 -3.78
C ASN A 9 3.34 11.44 -3.72
N TYR A 10 2.04 11.67 -3.83
CA TYR A 10 1.02 10.63 -3.87
C TYR A 10 0.15 10.78 -5.11
N LEU A 11 -0.13 9.67 -5.77
CA LEU A 11 -1.14 9.55 -6.82
C LEU A 11 -2.22 8.58 -6.35
N SER A 12 -3.45 9.03 -6.25
CA SER A 12 -4.60 8.20 -5.93
C SER A 12 -5.40 7.90 -7.19
N ILE A 13 -5.71 6.64 -7.39
CA ILE A 13 -6.51 6.17 -8.52
C ILE A 13 -7.66 5.32 -7.97
N SER A 14 -8.89 5.78 -8.24
CA SER A 14 -10.13 5.04 -7.99
C SER A 14 -10.97 4.96 -9.26
N PRO A 15 -12.03 4.14 -9.31
CA PRO A 15 -12.90 4.04 -10.48
C PRO A 15 -13.58 5.35 -10.89
N ASP A 16 -13.78 6.23 -9.94
CA ASP A 16 -14.55 7.47 -10.07
C ASP A 16 -13.71 8.74 -9.89
N LYS A 17 -12.42 8.60 -9.51
CA LYS A 17 -11.59 9.77 -9.18
C LYS A 17 -10.10 9.52 -9.36
N PHE A 18 -9.38 10.51 -9.88
CA PHE A 18 -7.94 10.65 -9.74
C PHE A 18 -7.60 11.76 -8.76
N GLY A 19 -6.53 11.58 -7.98
CA GLY A 19 -6.00 12.59 -7.08
C GLY A 19 -4.48 12.59 -7.09
N ILE A 20 -3.86 13.78 -7.05
CA ILE A 20 -2.41 13.93 -6.91
C ILE A 20 -2.10 14.91 -5.78
N TYR A 21 -1.10 14.56 -4.97
CA TYR A 21 -0.80 15.30 -3.76
C TYR A 21 0.70 15.45 -3.57
N LEU A 22 1.11 16.64 -3.12
CA LEU A 22 2.44 16.89 -2.54
C LEU A 22 2.26 17.09 -1.03
N PHE A 23 2.77 16.16 -0.25
CA PHE A 23 2.61 16.14 1.21
C PHE A 23 3.93 16.46 1.91
N ASP A 24 3.87 17.40 2.87
CA ASP A 24 4.97 17.70 3.78
C ASP A 24 4.84 16.81 5.02
N THR A 25 5.74 15.83 5.13
CA THR A 25 5.73 14.86 6.24
C THR A 25 6.15 15.44 7.58
N LYS A 26 6.81 16.60 7.57
CA LYS A 26 7.25 17.28 8.79
C LYS A 26 6.11 18.11 9.41
N ASN A 27 5.41 18.86 8.56
CA ASN A 27 4.31 19.72 9.01
C ASN A 27 2.95 19.02 8.93
N LEU A 28 2.89 17.77 8.38
CA LEU A 28 1.68 16.97 8.19
C LEU A 28 0.61 17.71 7.38
N THR A 29 1.02 18.41 6.32
CA THR A 29 0.12 19.22 5.49
C THR A 29 0.28 18.91 4.01
N ASN A 30 -0.82 19.04 3.26
CA ASN A 30 -0.77 19.02 1.81
C ASN A 30 -0.33 20.41 1.29
N LEU A 31 0.82 20.45 0.61
CA LEU A 31 1.28 21.65 -0.10
C LEU A 31 0.62 21.79 -1.46
N TYR A 32 0.20 20.68 -2.05
CA TYR A 32 -0.56 20.63 -3.29
C TYR A 32 -1.58 19.49 -3.20
N LYS A 33 -2.78 19.76 -3.65
CA LYS A 33 -3.86 18.78 -3.77
C LYS A 33 -4.69 19.14 -4.99
N GLU A 34 -4.85 18.19 -5.90
CA GLU A 34 -5.76 18.28 -7.03
C GLU A 34 -6.50 16.96 -7.19
N GLU A 35 -7.79 17.03 -7.44
CA GLU A 35 -8.64 15.86 -7.64
C GLU A 35 -9.58 16.10 -8.82
N ILE A 36 -9.79 15.07 -9.63
CA ILE A 36 -10.77 15.08 -10.72
C ILE A 36 -11.75 13.93 -10.55
N ILE A 37 -13.03 14.22 -10.63
CA ILE A 37 -14.10 13.21 -10.65
C ILE A 37 -14.30 12.75 -12.09
N LEU A 38 -14.34 11.45 -12.29
CA LEU A 38 -14.53 10.83 -13.59
C LEU A 38 -16.03 10.61 -13.83
N ASN A 39 -16.51 11.04 -15.00
CA ASN A 39 -17.96 11.04 -15.31
C ASN A 39 -18.53 9.68 -15.75
N ASN A 40 -17.68 8.66 -15.87
CA ASN A 40 -18.08 7.31 -16.26
C ASN A 40 -17.46 6.30 -15.30
N ASP A 41 -18.06 5.11 -15.15
CA ASP A 41 -17.47 3.93 -14.50
C ASP A 41 -16.22 3.44 -15.27
N THR A 42 -15.26 4.33 -15.45
CA THR A 42 -14.02 4.07 -16.15
C THR A 42 -13.05 3.46 -15.15
N ASN A 43 -12.81 2.18 -15.36
CA ASN A 43 -11.73 1.43 -14.71
C ASN A 43 -10.37 2.14 -14.90
N TYR A 44 -9.29 1.70 -14.20
CA TYR A 44 -7.85 2.05 -14.45
C TYR A 44 -7.46 2.08 -15.94
N GLN A 45 -8.33 1.65 -16.84
CA GLN A 45 -8.17 1.60 -18.29
C GLN A 45 -8.37 2.95 -18.98
N ASN A 46 -8.78 4.01 -18.25
CA ASN A 46 -8.83 5.34 -18.86
C ASN A 46 -7.46 6.02 -18.81
N HIS A 47 -6.50 5.38 -19.51
CA HIS A 47 -5.11 5.81 -19.56
C HIS A 47 -4.96 7.22 -20.12
N ASP A 48 -5.83 7.64 -21.03
CA ASP A 48 -5.74 8.96 -21.67
C ASP A 48 -6.20 10.07 -20.73
N GLU A 49 -7.26 9.85 -19.93
CA GLU A 49 -7.66 10.80 -18.90
C GLU A 49 -6.60 10.90 -17.79
N LEU A 50 -6.02 9.76 -17.39
CA LEU A 50 -4.93 9.77 -16.41
C LEU A 50 -3.71 10.55 -16.92
N LYS A 51 -3.30 10.34 -18.18
CA LYS A 51 -2.20 11.10 -18.78
C LYS A 51 -2.49 12.59 -18.78
N LYS A 52 -3.69 12.98 -19.24
CA LYS A 52 -4.09 14.40 -19.24
C LYS A 52 -4.05 14.99 -17.84
N PHE A 53 -4.55 14.26 -16.84
CA PHE A 53 -4.52 14.68 -15.44
C PHE A 53 -3.08 14.86 -14.93
N LEU A 54 -2.15 13.96 -15.31
CA LEU A 54 -0.74 14.07 -14.97
C LEU A 54 -0.07 15.24 -15.69
N ASP A 55 -0.33 15.46 -16.99
CA ASP A 55 0.17 16.60 -17.77
C ASP A 55 -0.20 17.94 -17.12
N ASP A 56 -1.43 18.04 -16.61
CA ASP A 56 -1.95 19.26 -16.01
C ASP A 56 -1.34 19.56 -14.62
N ASN A 57 -0.77 18.55 -13.94
CA ASN A 57 -0.44 18.67 -12.52
C ASN A 57 1.04 18.46 -12.18
N ILE A 58 1.78 17.61 -12.89
CA ILE A 58 3.19 17.30 -12.57
C ILE A 58 4.03 18.56 -12.50
N PHE A 59 3.98 19.40 -13.53
CA PHE A 59 4.76 20.64 -13.58
C PHE A 59 4.45 21.60 -12.43
N LYS A 60 3.18 21.66 -11.98
CA LYS A 60 2.78 22.51 -10.85
C LYS A 60 3.43 22.05 -9.55
N ILE A 61 3.48 20.74 -9.32
CA ILE A 61 4.12 20.13 -8.15
C ILE A 61 5.63 20.36 -8.18
N GLU A 62 6.26 20.14 -9.33
CA GLU A 62 7.70 20.36 -9.50
C GLU A 62 8.10 21.81 -9.26
N LYS A 63 7.28 22.74 -9.73
CA LYS A 63 7.47 24.18 -9.49
C LYS A 63 7.35 24.54 -8.01
N LEU A 64 6.40 23.93 -7.29
CA LEU A 64 6.21 24.15 -5.85
C LEU A 64 7.33 23.54 -5.01
N SER A 65 7.75 22.31 -5.34
CA SER A 65 8.80 21.60 -4.62
C SER A 65 10.21 22.08 -4.97
N GLY A 66 10.36 22.74 -6.13
CA GLY A 66 11.66 23.12 -6.69
C GLY A 66 12.49 21.92 -7.18
N LYS A 67 11.87 20.75 -7.35
CA LYS A 67 12.52 19.48 -7.74
C LYS A 67 11.63 18.71 -8.70
N PHE A 68 12.25 17.91 -9.59
CA PHE A 68 11.54 16.92 -10.38
C PHE A 68 10.95 15.81 -9.50
N ILE A 69 9.78 15.30 -9.88
CA ILE A 69 9.18 14.14 -9.25
C ILE A 69 9.90 12.89 -9.75
N GLU A 70 10.80 12.33 -8.98
CA GLU A 70 11.46 11.06 -9.31
C GLU A 70 10.64 9.84 -8.85
N ASN A 71 9.91 10.01 -7.75
CA ASN A 71 9.22 8.92 -7.06
C ASN A 71 7.83 9.33 -6.61
N ILE A 72 6.88 8.38 -6.68
CA ILE A 72 5.51 8.58 -6.24
C ILE A 72 4.99 7.36 -5.49
N PHE A 73 4.18 7.58 -4.45
CA PHE A 73 3.39 6.55 -3.79
C PHE A 73 2.04 6.43 -4.51
N LEU A 74 1.69 5.22 -4.93
CA LEU A 74 0.46 4.97 -5.65
C LEU A 74 -0.59 4.38 -4.71
N ILE A 75 -1.69 5.12 -4.50
CA ILE A 75 -2.85 4.68 -3.73
C ILE A 75 -3.91 4.16 -4.70
N LEU A 76 -4.28 2.91 -4.54
CA LEU A 76 -5.25 2.25 -5.40
C LEU A 76 -6.54 1.94 -4.61
N GLU A 77 -7.67 2.37 -5.14
CA GLU A 77 -8.99 2.04 -4.62
C GLU A 77 -9.80 1.34 -5.70
N ASP A 78 -9.83 0.01 -5.69
CA ASP A 78 -10.62 -0.74 -6.66
C ASP A 78 -11.18 -2.02 -6.05
N LYS A 79 -12.33 -2.44 -6.58
CA LYS A 79 -12.92 -3.75 -6.34
C LYS A 79 -12.06 -4.90 -6.89
N LYS A 80 -11.11 -4.60 -7.77
CA LYS A 80 -10.13 -5.55 -8.33
C LYS A 80 -8.95 -5.84 -7.40
N ILE A 81 -8.83 -5.14 -6.27
CA ILE A 81 -7.86 -5.52 -5.24
C ILE A 81 -8.31 -6.87 -4.68
N PHE A 82 -7.47 -7.87 -4.95
CA PHE A 82 -7.72 -9.23 -4.51
C PHE A 82 -7.35 -9.36 -3.04
N ASN A 83 -8.26 -9.93 -2.25
CA ASN A 83 -8.05 -10.21 -0.83
C ASN A 83 -8.03 -11.71 -0.62
N LEU A 84 -6.98 -12.20 0.03
CA LEU A 84 -6.83 -13.60 0.39
C LEU A 84 -6.35 -13.73 1.84
N GLU A 85 -7.01 -14.58 2.61
CA GLU A 85 -6.58 -14.92 3.95
C GLU A 85 -5.91 -16.29 3.96
N ILE A 86 -4.67 -16.35 4.47
CA ILE A 86 -3.89 -17.58 4.60
C ILE A 86 -3.63 -17.85 6.08
N GLY A 87 -4.00 -19.04 6.54
CA GLY A 87 -3.67 -19.55 7.86
C GLY A 87 -2.43 -20.44 7.80
N ILE A 88 -1.41 -20.12 8.59
CA ILE A 88 -0.23 -20.97 8.80
C ILE A 88 -0.31 -21.58 10.18
N LYS A 89 -0.16 -22.91 10.27
CA LYS A 89 -0.13 -23.64 11.55
C LYS A 89 1.14 -24.48 11.63
N LYS A 90 1.88 -24.32 12.73
CA LYS A 90 3.14 -25.01 12.99
C LYS A 90 3.14 -25.69 14.35
N LYS A 91 3.73 -26.91 14.42
CA LYS A 91 4.16 -27.48 15.70
C LYS A 91 5.46 -26.82 16.12
N ASN A 92 5.50 -26.28 17.33
CA ASN A 92 6.64 -25.50 17.83
C ASN A 92 7.44 -26.18 18.94
N TYR A 93 7.03 -27.39 19.36
CA TYR A 93 7.76 -28.25 20.32
C TYR A 93 8.21 -27.51 21.61
N ASN A 94 7.39 -26.60 22.10
CA ASN A 94 7.65 -25.80 23.31
C ASN A 94 8.87 -24.85 23.19
N ILE A 95 9.24 -24.48 21.95
CA ILE A 95 10.27 -23.47 21.68
C ILE A 95 9.64 -22.07 21.83
N SER A 96 10.46 -21.08 22.15
CA SER A 96 10.02 -19.68 22.22
C SER A 96 9.74 -19.13 20.83
N VAL A 97 8.59 -18.48 20.66
CA VAL A 97 8.24 -17.75 19.44
C VAL A 97 8.93 -16.39 19.49
N THR A 98 9.99 -16.24 18.71
CA THR A 98 10.75 -15.01 18.57
C THR A 98 10.24 -14.17 17.39
N LYS A 99 10.70 -12.93 17.30
CA LYS A 99 10.45 -12.08 16.13
C LYS A 99 10.95 -12.72 14.83
N GLU A 100 12.14 -13.32 14.86
CA GLU A 100 12.71 -14.06 13.71
C GLU A 100 11.83 -15.25 13.30
N TYR A 101 11.29 -16.00 14.27
CA TYR A 101 10.35 -17.09 13.98
C TYR A 101 9.08 -16.59 13.29
N LEU A 102 8.56 -15.43 13.74
CA LEU A 102 7.42 -14.79 13.09
C LEU A 102 7.77 -14.33 11.67
N GLU A 103 8.90 -13.66 11.47
CA GLU A 103 9.38 -13.21 10.15
C GLU A 103 9.49 -14.38 9.18
N ASN A 104 10.09 -15.49 9.59
CA ASN A 104 10.19 -16.72 8.79
C ASN A 104 8.81 -17.30 8.43
N SER A 105 7.86 -17.23 9.37
CA SER A 105 6.48 -17.69 9.10
C SER A 105 5.76 -16.77 8.11
N LEU A 106 6.04 -15.48 8.13
CA LEU A 106 5.51 -14.52 7.16
C LEU A 106 6.12 -14.70 5.76
N VAL A 107 7.41 -15.03 5.69
CA VAL A 107 8.08 -15.39 4.41
C VAL A 107 7.41 -16.62 3.81
N GLU A 108 7.18 -17.67 4.59
CA GLU A 108 6.47 -18.87 4.13
C GLU A 108 5.06 -18.57 3.63
N ALA A 109 4.30 -17.72 4.34
CA ALA A 109 2.99 -17.27 3.88
C ALA A 109 3.06 -16.57 2.52
N LYS A 110 4.07 -15.71 2.34
CA LYS A 110 4.32 -14.99 1.11
C LYS A 110 4.67 -15.92 -0.06
N ASP A 111 5.47 -16.93 0.21
CA ASP A 111 5.88 -17.90 -0.81
C ASP A 111 4.68 -18.76 -1.24
N LEU A 112 3.88 -19.25 -0.31
CA LEU A 112 2.61 -19.95 -0.61
C LEU A 112 1.65 -19.10 -1.46
N PHE A 113 1.54 -17.80 -1.14
CA PHE A 113 0.75 -16.88 -1.96
C PHE A 113 1.30 -16.80 -3.38
N ARG A 114 2.61 -16.59 -3.55
CA ARG A 114 3.26 -16.43 -4.86
C ARG A 114 3.20 -17.68 -5.72
N GLU A 115 3.32 -18.85 -5.12
CA GLU A 115 3.17 -20.13 -5.80
C GLU A 115 1.77 -20.33 -6.40
N SER A 116 0.74 -19.80 -5.75
CA SER A 116 -0.65 -19.97 -6.18
C SER A 116 -1.14 -18.82 -7.07
N TYR A 117 -0.56 -17.63 -6.94
CA TYR A 117 -1.05 -16.40 -7.58
C TYR A 117 0.08 -15.65 -8.31
N HIS A 118 0.65 -16.28 -9.33
CA HIS A 118 1.82 -15.76 -10.06
C HIS A 118 1.60 -14.42 -10.76
N ASN A 119 0.35 -14.11 -11.16
CA ASN A 119 0.01 -12.84 -11.83
C ASN A 119 -0.51 -11.77 -10.86
N GLN A 120 -0.10 -11.85 -9.59
CA GLN A 120 -0.52 -10.92 -8.55
C GLN A 120 0.71 -10.34 -7.83
N GLU A 121 0.77 -9.02 -7.70
CA GLU A 121 1.75 -8.35 -6.83
C GLU A 121 1.12 -8.04 -5.47
N ILE A 122 1.83 -8.39 -4.41
CA ILE A 122 1.39 -8.17 -3.03
C ILE A 122 1.55 -6.69 -2.69
N ILE A 123 0.45 -6.01 -2.38
CA ILE A 123 0.42 -4.62 -1.93
C ILE A 123 0.61 -4.55 -0.40
N HIS A 124 -0.16 -5.36 0.33
CA HIS A 124 -0.11 -5.44 1.78
C HIS A 124 -0.17 -6.89 2.26
N MET A 125 0.56 -7.14 3.33
CA MET A 125 0.50 -8.37 4.11
C MET A 125 0.23 -7.98 5.56
N ILE A 126 -0.96 -8.31 6.07
CA ILE A 126 -1.46 -7.87 7.37
C ILE A 126 -1.74 -9.10 8.22
N VAL A 127 -1.06 -9.21 9.36
CA VAL A 127 -1.38 -10.26 10.33
C VAL A 127 -2.63 -9.87 11.09
N ASN A 128 -3.69 -10.65 10.93
CA ASN A 128 -4.97 -10.42 11.59
C ASN A 128 -4.97 -10.98 13.01
N LYS A 129 -4.44 -12.19 13.20
CA LYS A 129 -4.47 -12.91 14.47
C LYS A 129 -3.28 -13.83 14.62
N TYR A 130 -2.92 -14.07 15.85
CA TYR A 130 -1.96 -15.07 16.28
C TYR A 130 -2.66 -16.10 17.18
N PHE A 131 -2.21 -17.35 17.14
CA PHE A 131 -2.73 -18.41 18.02
C PHE A 131 -1.54 -19.10 18.69
N ILE A 132 -1.56 -19.09 20.01
CA ILE A 132 -0.58 -19.77 20.87
C ILE A 132 -1.33 -20.87 21.64
N ASN A 133 -1.02 -22.14 21.34
CA ASN A 133 -1.71 -23.30 21.92
C ASN A 133 -3.25 -23.21 21.77
N GLY A 134 -3.73 -22.69 20.64
CA GLY A 134 -5.17 -22.49 20.38
C GLY A 134 -5.78 -21.23 20.99
N LYS A 135 -5.06 -20.50 21.83
CA LYS A 135 -5.53 -19.21 22.36
C LYS A 135 -5.24 -18.11 21.35
N MET A 136 -6.26 -17.34 20.97
CA MET A 136 -6.15 -16.20 20.06
C MET A 136 -5.54 -14.99 20.76
N LEU A 137 -4.59 -14.33 20.06
CA LEU A 137 -3.98 -13.06 20.45
C LEU A 137 -4.10 -12.08 19.28
N LEU A 138 -4.38 -10.81 19.58
CA LEU A 138 -4.43 -9.73 18.58
C LEU A 138 -3.07 -9.03 18.40
N LEU A 139 -2.21 -9.09 19.41
CA LEU A 139 -0.87 -8.56 19.39
C LEU A 139 0.14 -9.68 19.56
N PHE A 140 1.27 -9.55 18.87
CA PHE A 140 2.36 -10.50 19.01
C PHE A 140 3.08 -10.28 20.35
N GLU A 141 3.18 -11.35 21.13
CA GLU A 141 3.95 -11.40 22.35
C GLU A 141 5.20 -12.25 22.14
N GLU A 142 6.36 -11.60 22.22
CA GLU A 142 7.66 -12.24 22.01
C GLU A 142 8.02 -13.20 23.15
N ASN A 143 8.78 -14.24 22.81
CA ASN A 143 9.34 -15.22 23.75
C ASN A 143 8.32 -16.11 24.48
N LEU A 144 7.09 -16.19 23.99
CA LEU A 144 6.12 -17.16 24.48
C LEU A 144 6.51 -18.57 24.02
N LYS A 145 6.63 -19.51 24.96
CA LYS A 145 6.80 -20.92 24.66
C LYS A 145 5.47 -21.54 24.30
N CYS A 146 5.44 -22.31 23.20
CA CYS A 146 4.23 -23.02 22.80
C CYS A 146 4.52 -24.33 22.09
N GLU A 147 3.58 -25.25 22.15
CA GLU A 147 3.59 -26.46 21.34
C GLU A 147 3.02 -26.24 19.94
N ASN A 148 2.03 -25.36 19.84
CA ASN A 148 1.37 -25.03 18.59
C ASN A 148 1.34 -23.51 18.41
N PHE A 149 1.85 -23.08 17.28
CA PHE A 149 1.77 -21.70 16.81
C PHE A 149 0.94 -21.65 15.52
N ALA A 150 0.07 -20.68 15.40
CA ALA A 150 -0.57 -20.36 14.12
C ALA A 150 -0.76 -18.85 13.97
N LEU A 151 -0.85 -18.42 12.72
CA LEU A 151 -1.14 -17.04 12.36
C LEU A 151 -2.10 -16.99 11.16
N GLU A 152 -2.94 -15.98 11.14
CA GLU A 152 -3.80 -15.63 10.02
C GLU A 152 -3.26 -14.36 9.37
N VAL A 153 -2.90 -14.44 8.09
CA VAL A 153 -2.36 -13.33 7.30
C VAL A 153 -3.33 -12.99 6.18
N ASN A 154 -3.74 -11.74 6.13
CA ASN A 154 -4.50 -11.20 5.02
C ASN A 154 -3.55 -10.60 3.99
N PHE A 155 -3.64 -11.07 2.74
CA PHE A 155 -2.94 -10.53 1.59
C PHE A 155 -3.88 -9.64 0.79
N LYS A 156 -3.41 -8.45 0.47
CA LYS A 156 -4.00 -7.59 -0.53
C LYS A 156 -3.05 -7.52 -1.72
N SER A 157 -3.56 -7.81 -2.90
CA SER A 157 -2.76 -7.85 -4.12
C SER A 157 -3.52 -7.28 -5.31
N ILE A 158 -2.78 -6.98 -6.36
CA ILE A 158 -3.31 -6.47 -7.62
C ILE A 158 -2.65 -7.20 -8.79
N SER A 159 -3.36 -7.29 -9.94
CA SER A 159 -2.81 -7.90 -11.15
C SER A 159 -1.55 -7.18 -11.63
N ASN A 160 -0.55 -7.98 -12.02
CA ASN A 160 0.68 -7.48 -12.63
C ASN A 160 0.42 -6.68 -13.91
N ASP A 161 -0.65 -6.97 -14.66
CA ASP A 161 -1.01 -6.22 -15.87
C ASP A 161 -1.37 -4.77 -15.53
N ILE A 162 -2.14 -4.54 -14.47
CA ILE A 162 -2.50 -3.19 -14.01
C ILE A 162 -1.24 -2.44 -13.57
N ILE A 163 -0.36 -3.11 -12.83
CA ILE A 163 0.93 -2.54 -12.40
C ILE A 163 1.79 -2.16 -13.60
N TYR A 164 1.88 -3.04 -14.59
CA TYR A 164 2.64 -2.78 -15.82
C TYR A 164 2.12 -1.56 -16.56
N ASP A 165 0.81 -1.44 -16.74
CA ASP A 165 0.19 -0.32 -17.45
C ASP A 165 0.42 1.01 -16.72
N LEU A 166 0.27 1.02 -15.39
CA LEU A 166 0.51 2.22 -14.57
C LEU A 166 1.98 2.64 -14.57
N ASN A 167 2.91 1.69 -14.45
CA ASN A 167 4.34 1.98 -14.58
C ASN A 167 4.66 2.58 -15.94
N LYS A 168 4.15 2.00 -17.03
CA LYS A 168 4.36 2.51 -18.40
C LYS A 168 3.84 3.93 -18.59
N ILE A 169 2.72 4.29 -17.94
CA ILE A 169 2.22 5.67 -17.98
C ILE A 169 3.19 6.60 -17.24
N LEU A 170 3.61 6.26 -16.04
CA LEU A 170 4.47 7.11 -15.22
C LEU A 170 5.91 7.19 -15.74
N GLU A 171 6.40 6.16 -16.43
CA GLU A 171 7.70 6.18 -17.12
C GLU A 171 7.80 7.29 -18.16
N ASN A 172 6.70 7.70 -18.82
CA ASN A 172 6.69 8.83 -19.76
C ASN A 172 7.06 10.15 -19.07
N TYR A 173 6.85 10.23 -17.76
CA TYR A 173 7.21 11.37 -16.92
C TYR A 173 8.51 11.15 -16.13
N GLN A 174 9.21 10.04 -16.37
CA GLN A 174 10.41 9.62 -15.63
C GLN A 174 10.15 9.40 -14.12
N ILE A 175 8.91 9.10 -13.78
CA ILE A 175 8.47 8.87 -12.38
C ILE A 175 8.42 7.37 -12.11
N LYS A 176 9.01 6.95 -10.98
CA LYS A 176 8.97 5.57 -10.49
C LYS A 176 7.95 5.42 -9.36
N ILE A 177 7.22 4.32 -9.35
CA ILE A 177 6.35 3.99 -8.23
C ILE A 177 7.22 3.42 -7.11
N SER A 178 7.30 4.15 -5.98
CA SER A 178 8.06 3.71 -4.81
C SER A 178 7.33 2.63 -4.03
N LYS A 179 6.00 2.74 -3.94
CA LYS A 179 5.16 1.82 -3.17
C LYS A 179 3.72 1.86 -3.66
N TYR A 180 3.08 0.70 -3.64
CA TYR A 180 1.64 0.56 -3.86
C TYR A 180 0.93 0.52 -2.51
N LEU A 181 -0.18 1.23 -2.39
CA LEU A 181 -0.98 1.32 -1.17
C LEU A 181 -2.45 1.01 -1.51
N ASP A 182 -3.10 0.20 -0.69
CA ASP A 182 -4.54 0.01 -0.77
C ASP A 182 -5.26 1.21 -0.11
N GLY A 183 -6.12 1.90 -0.86
CA GLY A 183 -6.82 3.09 -0.39
C GLY A 183 -7.75 2.81 0.79
N SER A 184 -8.36 1.60 0.87
CA SER A 184 -9.17 1.22 2.02
C SER A 184 -8.33 1.10 3.30
N TYR A 185 -7.09 0.60 3.16
CA TYR A 185 -6.13 0.52 4.26
C TYR A 185 -5.67 1.91 4.69
N VAL A 186 -5.36 2.77 3.73
CA VAL A 186 -4.97 4.18 3.99
C VAL A 186 -6.09 4.89 4.73
N LYS A 187 -7.32 4.86 4.24
CA LYS A 187 -8.48 5.49 4.89
C LYS A 187 -8.71 4.98 6.30
N LYS A 188 -8.56 3.68 6.55
CA LYS A 188 -8.78 3.08 7.87
C LYS A 188 -7.73 3.50 8.90
N ASN A 189 -6.46 3.63 8.49
CA ASN A 189 -5.34 3.81 9.41
C ASN A 189 -4.87 5.28 9.51
N PHE A 190 -5.20 6.13 8.53
CA PHE A 190 -4.76 7.53 8.48
C PHE A 190 -5.93 8.53 8.48
N LYS A 191 -7.17 8.08 8.73
CA LYS A 191 -8.36 8.91 8.70
C LYS A 191 -8.30 10.10 9.67
N ASN A 192 -7.67 9.92 10.83
CA ASN A 192 -7.53 10.96 11.85
C ASN A 192 -6.55 12.07 11.43
N ASP A 193 -5.52 11.74 10.62
CA ASP A 193 -4.51 12.72 10.20
C ASP A 193 -5.00 13.58 9.03
N ILE A 194 -5.94 13.05 8.23
CA ILE A 194 -6.52 13.77 7.07
C ILE A 194 -7.65 14.71 7.51
N GLU A 195 -8.49 14.30 8.46
CA GLU A 195 -9.61 15.14 8.97
C GLU A 195 -9.11 16.35 9.80
N LEU A 196 -7.96 16.23 10.48
CA LEU A 196 -7.36 17.35 11.22
C LEU A 196 -6.82 18.45 10.31
N SER A 197 -6.47 18.13 9.05
CA SER A 197 -5.98 19.13 8.08
C SER A 197 -7.10 19.91 7.38
N GLU A 198 -8.36 19.46 7.45
CA GLU A 198 -9.51 20.15 6.88
C GLU A 198 -10.21 21.10 7.87
N MET A 199 -9.81 21.07 9.15
CA MET A 199 -10.39 21.92 10.23
C MET A 199 -9.51 23.10 10.67
N SER A 200 -8.40 23.37 9.97
CA SER A 200 -7.50 24.48 10.28
C SER A 200 -7.47 25.57 9.22
#